data_a01ee6f6a03ebd8e6fd6e7d7a27a6d5c
#
_entry.id   a01ee6f6a03ebd8e6fd6e7d7a27a6d5c
#
_cell.length_a   1.000
_cell.length_b   1.000
_cell.length_c   1.000
_cell.angle_alpha   90.00
_cell.angle_beta   90.00
_cell.angle_gamma   90.00
#
_symmetry.space_group_name_H-M   'P 1'
#
loop_
_entity.id
_entity.type
_entity.pdbx_description
1 polymer ?
#
loop_
_entity_poly.entity_id
_entity_poly.type
_entity_poly.pdbx_seq_one_letter_code
_entity_poly.pdbx_strand_id
1 'polypeptide(L)'
;MNLTEDILLKNWKDLIKIIDDNFDGERKDKLKAMYESFQERMMFAPASGNINYHNAFVGGYVEHVLRVARCAGQTYMLWKSMGSSCDGYTKEELMFAALNHDLGKYGDLENDLYVPNPS
;
A
#
# COMPACT_ATOMS: atom_id res chain seq x y z
N MET A 1 -2.04 17.30 7.93
CA MET A 1 -1.76 16.46 9.11
C MET A 1 -0.63 15.50 8.79
N ASN A 2 0.37 15.43 9.63
CA ASN A 2 1.48 14.48 9.46
C ASN A 2 1.39 13.40 10.52
N LEU A 3 1.74 12.18 10.13
CA LEU A 3 1.75 11.05 11.06
C LEU A 3 3.02 11.09 11.91
N THR A 4 2.92 10.58 13.13
CA THR A 4 4.09 10.45 14.01
C THR A 4 5.00 9.33 13.50
N GLU A 5 6.26 9.35 13.94
CA GLU A 5 7.23 8.31 13.57
C GLU A 5 6.74 6.92 13.99
N ASP A 6 6.16 6.80 15.16
CA ASP A 6 5.62 5.53 15.65
C ASP A 6 4.51 5.00 14.75
N ILE A 7 3.64 5.88 14.27
CA ILE A 7 2.57 5.50 13.35
C ILE A 7 3.13 5.10 12.00
N LEU A 8 4.13 5.82 11.49
CA LEU A 8 4.78 5.49 10.23
C LEU A 8 5.38 4.08 10.28
N LEU A 9 6.08 3.76 11.36
CA LEU A 9 6.68 2.44 11.54
C LEU A 9 5.61 1.36 11.66
N LYS A 10 4.55 1.63 12.42
CA LYS A 10 3.45 0.68 12.57
C LYS A 10 2.79 0.40 11.21
N ASN A 11 2.51 1.44 10.44
CA ASN A 11 1.89 1.28 9.13
C ASN A 11 2.79 0.48 8.19
N TRP A 12 4.08 0.70 8.24
CA TRP A 12 5.03 -0.07 7.43
C TRP A 12 5.01 -1.55 7.82
N LYS A 13 5.03 -1.84 9.12
CA LYS A 13 4.97 -3.22 9.60
C LYS A 13 3.67 -3.90 9.18
N ASP A 14 2.55 -3.16 9.24
CA ASP A 14 1.26 -3.68 8.79
C ASP A 14 1.26 -3.99 7.29
N LEU A 15 1.91 -3.15 6.49
CA LEU A 15 2.03 -3.36 5.05
C LEU A 15 2.83 -4.63 4.74
N ILE A 16 3.98 -4.80 5.39
CA ILE A 16 4.81 -6.00 5.22
C ILE A 16 4.04 -7.25 5.69
N LYS A 17 3.27 -7.14 6.76
CA LYS A 17 2.44 -8.25 7.24
C LYS A 17 1.39 -8.66 6.21
N ILE A 18 0.78 -7.70 5.53
CA ILE A 18 -0.18 -8.01 4.47
C ILE A 18 0.51 -8.82 3.36
N ILE A 19 1.74 -8.46 3.00
CA ILE A 19 2.51 -9.21 2.02
C ILE A 19 2.78 -10.62 2.53
N ASP A 20 3.23 -10.76 3.77
CA ASP A 20 3.51 -12.08 4.36
C ASP A 20 2.26 -12.98 4.41
N ASP A 21 1.11 -12.40 4.72
CA ASP A 21 -0.14 -13.16 4.91
C ASP A 21 -0.82 -13.53 3.60
N ASN A 22 -0.59 -12.79 2.52
CA ASN A 22 -1.34 -12.96 1.26
C ASN A 22 -0.51 -13.54 0.12
N PHE A 23 0.79 -13.64 0.27
CA PHE A 23 1.67 -14.15 -0.78
C PHE A 23 2.59 -15.21 -0.20
N ASP A 24 3.13 -16.07 -1.07
CA ASP A 24 4.09 -17.08 -0.64
C ASP A 24 5.14 -17.31 -1.74
N GLY A 25 6.16 -18.11 -1.39
CA GLY A 25 7.20 -18.53 -2.32
C GLY A 25 8.00 -17.36 -2.88
N GLU A 26 8.44 -17.53 -4.11
CA GLU A 26 9.32 -16.58 -4.80
C GLU A 26 8.65 -15.22 -5.01
N ARG A 27 7.35 -15.22 -5.28
CA ARG A 27 6.59 -13.96 -5.45
C ARG A 27 6.63 -13.12 -4.18
N LYS A 28 6.44 -13.75 -3.03
CA LYS A 28 6.52 -13.05 -1.74
C LYS A 28 7.91 -12.48 -1.51
N ASP A 29 8.94 -13.28 -1.74
CA ASP A 29 10.32 -12.85 -1.52
C ASP A 29 10.70 -11.68 -2.40
N LYS A 30 10.34 -11.72 -3.67
CA LYS A 30 10.62 -10.64 -4.62
C LYS A 30 9.83 -9.37 -4.28
N LEU A 31 8.57 -9.52 -3.90
CA LEU A 31 7.73 -8.39 -3.54
C LEU A 31 8.26 -7.71 -2.29
N LYS A 32 8.63 -8.47 -1.26
CA LYS A 32 9.21 -7.92 -0.04
C LYS A 32 10.54 -7.21 -0.33
N ALA A 33 11.40 -7.81 -1.15
CA ALA A 33 12.68 -7.21 -1.48
C ALA A 33 12.49 -5.87 -2.20
N MET A 34 11.54 -5.79 -3.12
CA MET A 34 11.22 -4.54 -3.80
C MET A 34 10.73 -3.49 -2.80
N TYR A 35 9.78 -3.85 -1.93
CA TYR A 35 9.24 -2.91 -0.95
C TYR A 35 10.33 -2.44 0.02
N GLU A 36 11.17 -3.35 0.49
CA GLU A 36 12.25 -2.99 1.41
C GLU A 36 13.28 -2.06 0.78
N SER A 37 13.55 -2.20 -0.52
CA SER A 37 14.47 -1.30 -1.21
C SER A 37 13.95 0.13 -1.32
N PHE A 38 12.63 0.32 -1.21
CA PHE A 38 12.00 1.65 -1.24
C PHE A 38 11.41 2.05 0.10
N GLN A 39 11.73 1.33 1.17
CA GLN A 39 11.08 1.52 2.48
C GLN A 39 11.04 2.97 2.93
N GLU A 40 12.19 3.62 2.97
CA GLU A 40 12.25 5.00 3.46
C GLU A 40 11.37 5.93 2.63
N ARG A 41 11.46 5.79 1.32
CA ARG A 41 10.70 6.64 0.39
C ARG A 41 9.20 6.39 0.51
N MET A 42 8.79 5.12 0.57
CA MET A 42 7.38 4.76 0.73
C MET A 42 6.82 5.24 2.07
N MET A 43 7.58 5.11 3.14
CA MET A 43 7.12 5.48 4.47
C MET A 43 6.79 6.97 4.59
N PHE A 44 7.52 7.83 3.88
CA PHE A 44 7.35 9.27 3.98
C PHE A 44 6.54 9.88 2.85
N ALA A 45 6.28 9.14 1.77
CA ALA A 45 5.56 9.67 0.63
C ALA A 45 4.10 10.00 0.97
N PRO A 46 3.57 11.14 0.45
CA PRO A 46 2.13 11.38 0.49
C PRO A 46 1.44 10.59 -0.63
N ALA A 47 0.13 10.34 -0.49
CA ALA A 47 -0.64 9.65 -1.52
C ALA A 47 -0.99 10.57 -2.69
N SER A 48 -0.94 11.89 -2.48
CA SER A 48 -1.25 12.89 -3.48
C SER A 48 -0.29 14.07 -3.34
N GLY A 49 0.01 14.73 -4.45
CA GLY A 49 0.86 15.93 -4.43
C GLY A 49 0.11 17.21 -4.10
N ASN A 50 -1.21 17.16 -4.01
CA ASN A 50 -2.04 18.34 -3.72
C ASN A 50 -2.68 18.20 -2.34
N ILE A 51 -2.49 19.23 -1.49
CA ILE A 51 -2.99 19.22 -0.11
C ILE A 51 -4.52 19.07 -0.03
N ASN A 52 -5.22 19.43 -1.08
CA ASN A 52 -6.69 19.32 -1.14
C ASN A 52 -7.17 17.90 -1.47
N TYR A 53 -6.25 17.02 -1.87
CA TYR A 53 -6.58 15.63 -2.17
C TYR A 53 -6.35 14.76 -0.94
N HIS A 54 -6.91 13.54 -0.98
CA HIS A 54 -6.80 12.63 0.15
C HIS A 54 -5.33 12.26 0.43
N ASN A 55 -5.02 12.12 1.71
CA ASN A 55 -3.74 11.64 2.19
C ASN A 55 -2.52 12.41 1.64
N ALA A 56 -2.67 13.72 1.42
CA ALA A 56 -1.57 14.57 0.93
C ALA A 56 -0.65 15.03 2.08
N PHE A 57 -0.30 14.11 2.99
CA PHE A 57 0.55 14.37 4.15
C PHE A 57 1.65 13.31 4.23
N VAL A 58 2.69 13.59 5.01
CA VAL A 58 3.80 12.65 5.19
C VAL A 58 3.26 11.31 5.72
N GLY A 59 3.61 10.23 5.05
CA GLY A 59 3.14 8.88 5.40
C GLY A 59 1.80 8.52 4.79
N GLY A 60 1.18 9.43 4.05
CA GLY A 60 -0.14 9.21 3.46
C GLY A 60 -0.17 8.09 2.42
N TYR A 61 0.94 7.85 1.72
CA TYR A 61 1.01 6.78 0.73
C TYR A 61 0.73 5.40 1.36
N VAL A 62 1.48 5.05 2.41
CA VAL A 62 1.31 3.75 3.07
C VAL A 62 -0.06 3.64 3.71
N GLU A 63 -0.55 4.69 4.37
CA GLU A 63 -1.89 4.69 4.96
C GLU A 63 -2.96 4.43 3.90
N HIS A 64 -2.85 5.09 2.75
CA HIS A 64 -3.79 4.90 1.64
C HIS A 64 -3.76 3.46 1.13
N VAL A 65 -2.56 2.91 0.89
CA VAL A 65 -2.42 1.53 0.39
C VAL A 65 -2.99 0.53 1.39
N LEU A 66 -2.74 0.72 2.68
CA LEU A 66 -3.33 -0.14 3.72
C LEU A 66 -4.85 -0.10 3.69
N ARG A 67 -5.43 1.08 3.54
CA ARG A 67 -6.89 1.24 3.48
C ARG A 67 -7.46 0.54 2.25
N VAL A 68 -6.85 0.71 1.09
CA VAL A 68 -7.29 0.06 -0.13
C VAL A 68 -7.17 -1.46 -0.03
N ALA A 69 -6.06 -1.96 0.53
CA ALA A 69 -5.85 -3.39 0.70
C ALA A 69 -6.89 -4.01 1.65
N ARG A 70 -7.19 -3.34 2.77
CA ARG A 70 -8.22 -3.81 3.70
C ARG A 70 -9.58 -3.84 3.04
N CYS A 71 -9.91 -2.79 2.29
CA CYS A 71 -11.18 -2.70 1.59
C CYS A 71 -11.32 -3.80 0.55
N ALA A 72 -10.26 -4.06 -0.21
CA ALA A 72 -10.25 -5.13 -1.23
C ALA A 72 -10.45 -6.50 -0.58
N GLY A 73 -9.75 -6.76 0.53
CA GLY A 73 -9.89 -8.03 1.23
C GLY A 73 -11.29 -8.24 1.79
N GLN A 74 -11.87 -7.21 2.39
CA GLN A 74 -13.22 -7.28 2.95
C GLN A 74 -14.27 -7.46 1.85
N THR A 75 -14.12 -6.75 0.75
CA THR A 75 -15.04 -6.86 -0.40
C THR A 75 -15.00 -8.27 -0.99
N TYR A 76 -13.79 -8.83 -1.14
CA TYR A 76 -13.64 -10.19 -1.64
C TYR A 76 -14.35 -11.20 -0.73
N MET A 77 -14.15 -11.10 0.57
CA MET A 77 -14.79 -12.00 1.53
C MET A 77 -16.31 -11.84 1.54
N LEU A 78 -16.80 -10.62 1.45
CA LEU A 78 -18.23 -10.35 1.39
C LEU A 78 -18.86 -10.98 0.15
N TRP A 79 -18.26 -10.78 -1.02
CA TRP A 79 -18.79 -11.36 -2.25
C TRP A 79 -18.81 -12.88 -2.18
N LYS A 80 -17.76 -13.49 -1.65
CA LYS A 80 -17.73 -14.94 -1.46
C LYS A 80 -18.82 -15.43 -0.52
N SER A 81 -19.03 -14.74 0.60
CA SER A 81 -20.07 -15.09 1.55
C SER A 81 -21.47 -14.98 0.98
N MET A 82 -21.65 -14.12 -0.04
CA MET A 82 -22.92 -13.93 -0.71
C MET A 82 -23.12 -14.90 -1.91
N GLY A 83 -22.21 -15.85 -2.09
CA GLY A 83 -22.34 -16.85 -3.13
C GLY A 83 -21.68 -16.51 -4.47
N SER A 84 -20.95 -15.40 -4.55
CA SER A 84 -20.18 -15.11 -5.76
C SER A 84 -19.07 -16.13 -5.92
N SER A 85 -18.86 -16.62 -7.14
CA SER A 85 -17.80 -17.58 -7.42
C SER A 85 -16.42 -16.94 -7.44
N CYS A 86 -16.34 -15.66 -7.78
CA CYS A 86 -15.07 -14.94 -7.99
C CYS A 86 -14.13 -15.70 -8.94
N ASP A 87 -14.67 -16.33 -9.97
CA ASP A 87 -13.90 -17.21 -10.85
C ASP A 87 -12.88 -16.50 -11.71
N GLY A 88 -13.03 -15.19 -11.90
CA GLY A 88 -12.13 -14.44 -12.77
C GLY A 88 -10.79 -14.06 -12.14
N TYR A 89 -10.64 -14.23 -10.81
CA TYR A 89 -9.42 -13.85 -10.10
C TYR A 89 -9.34 -14.53 -8.74
N THR A 90 -8.12 -14.58 -8.19
CA THR A 90 -7.89 -15.10 -6.85
C THR A 90 -7.78 -13.94 -5.86
N LYS A 91 -7.89 -14.24 -4.56
CA LYS A 91 -7.66 -13.24 -3.52
C LYS A 91 -6.24 -12.69 -3.61
N GLU A 92 -5.26 -13.56 -3.90
CA GLU A 92 -3.86 -13.13 -4.07
C GLU A 92 -3.73 -12.12 -5.19
N GLU A 93 -4.35 -12.36 -6.35
CA GLU A 93 -4.32 -11.42 -7.47
C GLU A 93 -4.94 -10.09 -7.12
N LEU A 94 -6.08 -10.11 -6.41
CA LEU A 94 -6.76 -8.89 -5.98
C LEU A 94 -5.88 -8.10 -5.01
N MET A 95 -5.28 -8.77 -4.04
CA MET A 95 -4.39 -8.12 -3.08
C MET A 95 -3.15 -7.57 -3.75
N PHE A 96 -2.59 -8.28 -4.74
CA PHE A 96 -1.46 -7.79 -5.52
C PHE A 96 -1.81 -6.50 -6.24
N ALA A 97 -2.96 -6.46 -6.90
CA ALA A 97 -3.42 -5.25 -7.58
C ALA A 97 -3.66 -4.10 -6.60
N ALA A 98 -4.29 -4.37 -5.46
CA ALA A 98 -4.58 -3.35 -4.45
C ALA A 98 -3.29 -2.74 -3.86
N LEU A 99 -2.31 -3.58 -3.54
CA LEU A 99 -1.04 -3.11 -2.98
C LEU A 99 -0.26 -2.27 -3.98
N ASN A 100 -0.30 -2.64 -5.25
CA ASN A 100 0.60 -2.07 -6.24
C ASN A 100 -0.08 -1.07 -7.19
N HIS A 101 -1.34 -0.72 -6.95
CA HIS A 101 -2.09 0.14 -7.88
C HIS A 101 -1.49 1.54 -8.06
N ASP A 102 -0.82 2.04 -7.03
CA ASP A 102 -0.22 3.37 -7.04
C ASP A 102 1.31 3.32 -7.00
N LEU A 103 1.91 2.19 -7.39
CA LEU A 103 3.36 2.12 -7.49
C LEU A 103 3.87 3.23 -8.43
N GLY A 104 4.94 3.90 -8.01
CA GLY A 104 5.48 5.03 -8.74
C GLY A 104 5.18 6.36 -8.08
N LYS A 105 4.18 6.46 -7.25
CA LYS A 105 3.89 7.71 -6.53
C LYS A 105 4.96 8.08 -5.50
N TYR A 106 5.77 7.12 -5.08
CA TYR A 106 6.90 7.39 -4.20
C TYR A 106 8.18 7.79 -4.95
N GLY A 107 8.13 7.82 -6.29
CA GLY A 107 9.28 8.17 -7.13
C GLY A 107 10.16 6.97 -7.45
N ASP A 108 11.39 7.25 -7.86
CA ASP A 108 12.38 6.21 -8.13
C ASP A 108 13.43 6.19 -7.01
N LEU A 109 14.52 5.43 -7.19
CA LEU A 109 15.56 5.31 -6.16
C LEU A 109 16.32 6.61 -5.90
N GLU A 110 16.27 7.56 -6.82
CA GLU A 110 17.02 8.81 -6.71
C GLU A 110 16.14 10.00 -6.32
N ASN A 111 14.87 10.01 -6.77
CA ASN A 111 13.99 11.17 -6.61
C ASN A 111 12.60 10.76 -6.16
N ASP A 112 12.02 11.53 -5.24
CA ASP A 112 10.62 11.39 -4.87
C ASP A 112 9.73 11.96 -5.97
N LEU A 113 8.64 11.25 -6.29
CA LEU A 113 7.65 11.76 -7.25
C LEU A 113 6.83 12.88 -6.62
N TYR A 114 6.30 12.63 -5.44
CA TYR A 114 5.57 13.62 -4.65
C TYR A 114 6.37 13.99 -3.43
N VAL A 115 6.42 15.29 -3.13
CA VAL A 115 6.99 15.77 -1.87
C VAL A 115 5.86 16.46 -1.08
N PRO A 116 5.91 16.41 0.27
CA PRO A 116 4.89 17.10 1.07
C PRO A 116 4.88 18.59 0.75
N ASN A 117 3.68 19.13 0.56
CA ASN A 117 3.52 20.56 0.35
C ASN A 117 3.65 21.28 1.70
N PRO A 118 4.59 22.23 1.82
CA PRO A 118 4.81 22.91 3.10
C PRO A 118 3.71 23.93 3.48
N SER A 119 2.88 24.31 2.57
CA SER A 119 1.84 25.30 2.86
C SER A 119 0.54 24.68 3.32
#